data_e53c155ca8ccf9876843b5d075df071f
#
_entry.id   e53c155ca8ccf9876843b5d075df071f
#
_cell.length_a   1.000
_cell.length_b   1.000
_cell.length_c   1.000
_cell.angle_alpha   90.00
_cell.angle_beta   90.00
_cell.angle_gamma   90.00
#
_symmetry.space_group_name_H-M   'P 1'
#
loop_
_entity.id
_entity.type
_entity.pdbx_description
1 polymer ?
#
loop_
_entity_poly.entity_id
_entity_poly.type
_entity_poly.pdbx_seq_one_letter_code
_entity_poly.pdbx_strand_id
1 'polypeptide(L)'
;MKIIFLANPHSSFFIFHSSFTVPHSAMSQEIIIILLIPFLGTMLGSAFVFFMRKEMPTRLQKLLLGFSSGVMVAASVWSLLMPSMELNEGMGKMAIVPTTVGFLIGMGFLLLLDLMTPHLHFDSKNPEGPKSHLSKTAMLTLAVTLHNLPEGMAVGVVLAGAMQGALGISEVAAATLALGIAIQNVPEGAIISMPMRAAGNSKWRSFMIGTLSGAVEPIGAILVILLSSILIPLVPYTLAFAAGAMLYVVIEELIPEASTEPHSNLSTIGFALGFALMMVLDVVLA
;
A
#
# COMPACT_ATOMS: atom_id res chain seq x y z
N MET A 1 36.69 -4.07 -26.89
CA MET A 1 37.88 -3.79 -26.05
C MET A 1 37.70 -4.59 -24.76
N LYS A 2 38.45 -5.68 -24.58
CA LYS A 2 38.36 -6.57 -23.44
C LYS A 2 38.99 -5.89 -22.22
N ILE A 3 38.23 -5.72 -21.15
CA ILE A 3 38.77 -5.33 -19.85
C ILE A 3 38.90 -6.58 -19.00
N ILE A 4 40.12 -6.93 -18.66
CA ILE A 4 40.49 -8.04 -17.79
C ILE A 4 40.32 -7.56 -16.34
N PHE A 5 39.47 -8.21 -15.58
CA PHE A 5 39.38 -8.01 -14.13
C PHE A 5 40.51 -8.78 -13.44
N LEU A 6 41.44 -8.07 -12.84
CA LEU A 6 42.35 -8.60 -11.84
C LEU A 6 41.72 -8.41 -10.46
N ALA A 7 41.34 -9.51 -9.84
CA ALA A 7 40.86 -9.57 -8.45
C ALA A 7 42.04 -9.31 -7.52
N ASN A 8 41.91 -8.34 -6.62
CA ASN A 8 42.81 -8.14 -5.48
C ASN A 8 42.03 -8.27 -4.18
N PRO A 9 42.33 -9.24 -3.29
CA PRO A 9 41.46 -9.62 -2.16
C PRO A 9 41.82 -8.95 -0.82
N HIS A 10 42.18 -7.71 -0.74
CA HIS A 10 42.35 -7.00 0.53
C HIS A 10 42.24 -5.48 0.35
N SER A 11 41.06 -4.94 0.58
CA SER A 11 40.76 -3.63 1.19
C SER A 11 39.41 -3.09 0.75
N SER A 12 38.36 -3.48 1.47
CA SER A 12 37.02 -2.90 1.28
C SER A 12 36.82 -1.81 2.31
N PHE A 13 37.32 -0.62 2.02
CA PHE A 13 36.84 0.59 2.69
C PHE A 13 35.95 1.31 1.68
N PHE A 14 34.65 1.07 1.77
CA PHE A 14 33.67 1.84 0.99
C PHE A 14 33.58 3.25 1.56
N ILE A 15 34.25 4.20 0.92
CA ILE A 15 34.02 5.62 1.14
C ILE A 15 32.69 5.95 0.43
N PHE A 16 31.64 6.15 1.24
CA PHE A 16 30.35 6.65 0.80
C PHE A 16 30.52 8.09 0.33
N HIS A 17 30.75 8.30 -0.97
CA HIS A 17 30.58 9.62 -1.57
C HIS A 17 29.10 9.74 -1.96
N SER A 18 28.29 10.23 -1.02
CA SER A 18 26.89 10.61 -1.30
C SER A 18 26.88 11.91 -2.09
N SER A 19 27.01 11.80 -3.42
CA SER A 19 26.53 12.88 -4.27
C SER A 19 25.00 12.82 -4.26
N PHE A 20 24.38 13.70 -3.50
CA PHE A 20 22.94 13.97 -3.52
C PHE A 20 22.61 14.60 -4.89
N THR A 21 22.65 13.82 -5.93
CA THR A 21 22.08 14.18 -7.22
C THR A 21 20.85 13.31 -7.44
N VAL A 22 19.69 13.83 -7.02
CA VAL A 22 18.46 13.47 -7.72
C VAL A 22 18.75 13.79 -9.19
N PRO A 23 18.70 12.83 -10.12
CA PRO A 23 18.86 13.16 -11.52
C PRO A 23 17.79 14.18 -11.87
N HIS A 24 18.18 15.37 -12.29
CA HIS A 24 17.32 16.42 -12.82
C HIS A 24 16.71 16.06 -14.20
N SER A 25 16.62 14.78 -14.54
CA SER A 25 15.68 14.34 -15.56
C SER A 25 14.31 14.37 -14.90
N ALA A 26 13.57 15.42 -15.21
CA ALA A 26 12.21 15.70 -14.76
C ALA A 26 11.45 14.41 -14.44
N MET A 27 10.73 14.39 -13.31
CA MET A 27 9.70 13.37 -13.08
C MET A 27 8.89 13.34 -14.38
N SER A 28 9.02 12.28 -15.15
CA SER A 28 8.30 12.18 -16.41
C SER A 28 6.82 12.27 -16.12
N GLN A 29 6.03 12.72 -17.08
CA GLN A 29 4.55 12.75 -16.88
C GLN A 29 4.03 11.37 -16.48
N GLU A 30 4.64 10.30 -16.96
CA GLU A 30 4.33 8.91 -16.64
C GLU A 30 4.53 8.60 -15.16
N ILE A 31 5.65 9.01 -14.58
CA ILE A 31 5.93 8.84 -13.13
C ILE A 31 4.86 9.56 -12.28
N ILE A 32 4.54 10.81 -12.64
CA ILE A 32 3.52 11.58 -11.91
C ILE A 32 2.15 10.87 -11.99
N ILE A 33 1.79 10.34 -13.16
CA ILE A 33 0.54 9.61 -13.34
C ILE A 33 0.54 8.37 -12.44
N ILE A 34 1.60 7.54 -12.46
CA ILE A 34 1.70 6.34 -11.64
C ILE A 34 1.53 6.67 -10.14
N LEU A 35 2.18 7.73 -9.68
CA LEU A 35 2.07 8.19 -8.28
C LEU A 35 0.65 8.61 -7.88
N LEU A 36 -0.12 9.14 -8.81
CA LEU A 36 -1.47 9.64 -8.53
C LEU A 36 -2.56 8.58 -8.72
N ILE A 37 -2.29 7.49 -9.42
CA ILE A 37 -3.29 6.43 -9.71
C ILE A 37 -3.95 5.90 -8.43
N PRO A 38 -3.25 5.51 -7.36
CA PRO A 38 -3.88 5.05 -6.11
C PRO A 38 -4.82 6.09 -5.51
N PHE A 39 -4.34 7.31 -5.34
CA PHE A 39 -5.11 8.43 -4.82
C PHE A 39 -6.39 8.71 -5.63
N LEU A 40 -6.32 8.58 -6.96
CA LEU A 40 -7.50 8.72 -7.83
C LEU A 40 -8.53 7.62 -7.56
N GLY A 41 -8.09 6.42 -7.19
CA GLY A 41 -8.97 5.34 -6.74
C GLY A 41 -9.75 5.72 -5.49
N THR A 42 -9.06 6.19 -4.45
CA THR A 42 -9.67 6.67 -3.19
C THR A 42 -10.63 7.84 -3.44
N MET A 43 -10.24 8.79 -4.29
CA MET A 43 -11.09 9.92 -4.69
C MET A 43 -12.36 9.45 -5.42
N LEU A 44 -12.22 8.51 -6.36
CA LEU A 44 -13.36 7.95 -7.12
C LEU A 44 -14.32 7.21 -6.18
N GLY A 45 -13.79 6.42 -5.25
CA GLY A 45 -14.57 5.76 -4.21
C GLY A 45 -15.33 6.76 -3.33
N SER A 46 -14.64 7.79 -2.88
CA SER A 46 -15.24 8.85 -2.06
C SER A 46 -16.38 9.58 -2.79
N ALA A 47 -16.31 9.66 -4.12
CA ALA A 47 -17.33 10.30 -4.93
C ALA A 47 -18.70 9.55 -4.95
N PHE A 48 -18.74 8.28 -4.53
CA PHE A 48 -20.01 7.55 -4.40
C PHE A 48 -21.01 8.25 -3.47
N VAL A 49 -20.55 9.05 -2.51
CA VAL A 49 -21.40 9.85 -1.62
C VAL A 49 -22.34 10.82 -2.37
N PHE A 50 -22.00 11.23 -3.58
CA PHE A 50 -22.86 12.11 -4.38
C PHE A 50 -24.05 11.37 -4.96
N PHE A 51 -23.91 10.09 -5.26
CA PHE A 51 -24.91 9.26 -5.94
C PHE A 51 -25.77 8.48 -4.94
N MET A 52 -25.22 8.04 -3.82
CA MET A 52 -25.96 7.28 -2.83
C MET A 52 -26.74 8.19 -1.89
N ARG A 53 -27.99 7.79 -1.62
CA ARG A 53 -28.91 8.56 -0.76
C ARG A 53 -28.90 8.09 0.69
N LYS A 54 -28.49 6.86 0.96
CA LYS A 54 -28.47 6.17 2.26
C LYS A 54 -27.09 5.57 2.52
N GLU A 55 -26.94 4.99 3.70
CA GLU A 55 -25.77 4.19 4.04
C GLU A 55 -25.55 3.04 3.05
N MET A 56 -24.31 2.63 2.92
CA MET A 56 -23.96 1.47 2.09
C MET A 56 -24.63 0.21 2.67
N PRO A 57 -25.30 -0.60 1.84
CA PRO A 57 -25.84 -1.88 2.33
C PRO A 57 -24.71 -2.76 2.86
N THR A 58 -24.91 -3.35 4.04
CA THR A 58 -23.88 -4.21 4.70
C THR A 58 -23.39 -5.34 3.80
N ARG A 59 -24.26 -5.91 2.96
CA ARG A 59 -23.88 -6.95 2.00
C ARG A 59 -22.87 -6.44 0.96
N LEU A 60 -23.08 -5.23 0.45
CA LEU A 60 -22.17 -4.61 -0.49
C LEU A 60 -20.85 -4.25 0.17
N GLN A 61 -20.89 -3.69 1.38
CA GLN A 61 -19.70 -3.39 2.17
C GLN A 61 -18.82 -4.64 2.36
N LYS A 62 -19.41 -5.76 2.80
CA LYS A 62 -18.68 -7.03 2.95
C LYS A 62 -18.05 -7.55 1.67
N LEU A 63 -18.78 -7.46 0.55
CA LEU A 63 -18.25 -7.84 -0.76
C LEU A 63 -17.05 -6.99 -1.14
N LEU A 64 -17.13 -5.68 -0.94
CA LEU A 64 -16.09 -4.71 -1.29
C LEU A 64 -14.87 -4.83 -0.37
N LEU A 65 -15.06 -5.01 0.94
CA LEU A 65 -13.96 -5.26 1.90
C LEU A 65 -13.22 -6.55 1.57
N GLY A 66 -13.97 -7.63 1.31
CA GLY A 66 -13.37 -8.88 0.87
C GLY A 66 -12.58 -8.69 -0.44
N PHE A 67 -13.14 -7.96 -1.39
CA PHE A 67 -12.48 -7.67 -2.67
C PHE A 67 -11.17 -6.89 -2.47
N SER A 68 -11.17 -5.80 -1.69
CA SER A 68 -9.95 -5.06 -1.35
C SER A 68 -8.92 -5.96 -0.67
N SER A 69 -9.33 -6.77 0.32
CA SER A 69 -8.44 -7.72 0.99
C SER A 69 -7.77 -8.69 0.00
N GLY A 70 -8.56 -9.20 -0.97
CA GLY A 70 -8.05 -10.12 -1.98
C GLY A 70 -7.02 -9.47 -2.91
N VAL A 71 -7.27 -8.25 -3.37
CA VAL A 71 -6.33 -7.47 -4.20
C VAL A 71 -5.04 -7.21 -3.42
N MET A 72 -5.15 -6.74 -2.16
CA MET A 72 -3.97 -6.43 -1.33
C MET A 72 -3.11 -7.67 -1.06
N VAL A 73 -3.71 -8.83 -0.76
CA VAL A 73 -2.96 -10.07 -0.54
C VAL A 73 -2.23 -10.48 -1.81
N ALA A 74 -2.89 -10.45 -2.96
CA ALA A 74 -2.28 -10.80 -4.24
C ALA A 74 -1.13 -9.83 -4.58
N ALA A 75 -1.33 -8.52 -4.48
CA ALA A 75 -0.30 -7.51 -4.71
C ALA A 75 0.90 -7.70 -3.77
N SER A 76 0.66 -7.97 -2.49
CA SER A 76 1.72 -8.23 -1.52
C SER A 76 2.58 -9.43 -1.92
N VAL A 77 1.99 -10.48 -2.49
CA VAL A 77 2.71 -11.68 -2.90
C VAL A 77 3.45 -11.45 -4.22
N TRP A 78 2.73 -11.11 -5.29
CA TRP A 78 3.29 -11.06 -6.64
C TRP A 78 4.11 -9.80 -6.92
N SER A 79 3.61 -8.63 -6.54
CA SER A 79 4.30 -7.38 -6.84
C SER A 79 5.39 -6.99 -5.84
N LEU A 80 5.43 -7.60 -4.64
CA LEU A 80 6.37 -7.20 -3.59
C LEU A 80 7.22 -8.35 -3.05
N LEU A 81 6.63 -9.46 -2.53
CA LEU A 81 7.41 -10.55 -1.93
C LEU A 81 8.18 -11.36 -2.96
N MET A 82 7.57 -11.69 -4.11
CA MET A 82 8.27 -12.43 -5.15
C MET A 82 9.45 -11.65 -5.71
N PRO A 83 9.31 -10.38 -6.15
CA PRO A 83 10.46 -9.57 -6.59
C PRO A 83 11.52 -9.40 -5.50
N SER A 84 11.13 -9.27 -4.23
CA SER A 84 12.07 -9.23 -3.11
C SER A 84 12.96 -10.47 -3.05
N MET A 85 12.41 -11.67 -3.29
CA MET A 85 13.17 -12.92 -3.33
C MET A 85 14.03 -13.05 -4.57
N GLU A 86 13.48 -12.69 -5.74
CA GLU A 86 14.17 -12.77 -7.04
C GLU A 86 15.42 -11.89 -7.08
N LEU A 87 15.36 -10.68 -6.52
CA LEU A 87 16.51 -9.79 -6.40
C LEU A 87 17.69 -10.41 -5.62
N ASN A 88 17.44 -11.44 -4.83
CA ASN A 88 18.46 -12.11 -4.01
C ASN A 88 18.74 -13.55 -4.48
N GLU A 89 18.32 -14.00 -5.66
CA GLU A 89 18.51 -15.38 -6.14
C GLU A 89 19.98 -15.84 -6.08
N GLY A 90 20.93 -14.92 -6.31
CA GLY A 90 22.36 -15.21 -6.20
C GLY A 90 22.83 -15.65 -4.81
N MET A 91 22.04 -15.43 -3.77
CA MET A 91 22.29 -15.89 -2.39
C MET A 91 21.81 -17.33 -2.13
N GLY A 92 21.22 -18.00 -3.13
CA GLY A 92 20.66 -19.34 -2.98
C GLY A 92 19.59 -19.40 -1.88
N LYS A 93 19.67 -20.36 -0.96
CA LYS A 93 18.68 -20.48 0.14
C LYS A 93 18.64 -19.29 1.08
N MET A 94 19.68 -18.46 1.13
CA MET A 94 19.72 -17.27 1.98
C MET A 94 18.94 -16.08 1.37
N ALA A 95 18.46 -16.17 0.13
CA ALA A 95 17.62 -15.16 -0.50
C ALA A 95 16.34 -14.86 0.31
N ILE A 96 15.84 -15.83 1.05
CA ILE A 96 14.65 -15.69 1.92
C ILE A 96 14.89 -14.74 3.10
N VAL A 97 16.13 -14.54 3.55
CA VAL A 97 16.43 -13.78 4.77
C VAL A 97 16.06 -12.30 4.63
N PRO A 98 16.50 -11.55 3.58
CA PRO A 98 16.08 -10.17 3.38
C PRO A 98 14.56 -10.02 3.33
N THR A 99 13.88 -10.90 2.59
CA THR A 99 12.42 -10.90 2.45
C THR A 99 11.74 -11.16 3.79
N THR A 100 12.16 -12.17 4.56
CA THR A 100 11.56 -12.46 5.87
C THR A 100 11.78 -11.33 6.86
N VAL A 101 13.00 -10.79 6.93
CA VAL A 101 13.33 -9.70 7.86
C VAL A 101 12.56 -8.43 7.50
N GLY A 102 12.54 -8.04 6.21
CA GLY A 102 11.78 -6.89 5.74
C GLY A 102 10.29 -7.02 6.06
N PHE A 103 9.71 -8.18 5.75
CA PHE A 103 8.31 -8.49 6.05
C PHE A 103 7.95 -8.33 7.54
N LEU A 104 8.74 -8.93 8.42
CA LEU A 104 8.49 -8.85 9.86
C LEU A 104 8.67 -7.41 10.40
N ILE A 105 9.62 -6.66 9.87
CA ILE A 105 9.80 -5.25 10.24
C ILE A 105 8.60 -4.43 9.77
N GLY A 106 8.07 -4.68 8.55
CA GLY A 106 6.89 -4.00 8.03
C GLY A 106 5.63 -4.26 8.88
N MET A 107 5.37 -5.52 9.23
CA MET A 107 4.28 -5.86 10.17
C MET A 107 4.46 -5.20 11.52
N GLY A 108 5.67 -5.27 12.10
CA GLY A 108 5.98 -4.66 13.41
C GLY A 108 5.88 -3.14 13.39
N PHE A 109 6.20 -2.49 12.27
CA PHE A 109 6.08 -1.05 12.08
C PHE A 109 4.61 -0.61 12.14
N LEU A 110 3.72 -1.30 11.41
CA LEU A 110 2.29 -0.99 11.45
C LEU A 110 1.68 -1.28 12.81
N LEU A 111 2.02 -2.42 13.42
CA LEU A 111 1.61 -2.71 14.79
C LEU A 111 2.03 -1.59 15.76
N LEU A 112 3.25 -1.07 15.63
CA LEU A 112 3.72 0.03 16.47
C LEU A 112 2.94 1.32 16.22
N LEU A 113 2.69 1.68 14.95
CA LEU A 113 1.88 2.85 14.58
C LEU A 113 0.47 2.74 15.14
N ASP A 114 -0.12 1.56 15.04
CA ASP A 114 -1.44 1.24 15.54
C ASP A 114 -1.54 1.44 17.06
N LEU A 115 -0.61 0.87 17.80
CA LEU A 115 -0.50 1.05 19.25
C LEU A 115 -0.26 2.52 19.69
N MET A 116 0.38 3.32 18.85
CA MET A 116 0.73 4.73 19.14
C MET A 116 -0.36 5.72 18.70
N THR A 117 -1.32 5.29 17.91
CA THR A 117 -2.33 6.16 17.30
C THR A 117 -3.71 5.89 17.90
N PRO A 118 -4.44 6.92 18.35
CA PRO A 118 -5.82 6.74 18.79
C PRO A 118 -6.70 6.44 17.57
N HIS A 119 -7.19 5.22 17.45
CA HIS A 119 -8.00 4.77 16.32
C HIS A 119 -9.23 3.99 16.78
N LEU A 120 -10.14 3.71 15.87
CA LEU A 120 -11.35 2.97 16.10
C LEU A 120 -11.66 2.15 14.86
N HIS A 121 -11.84 0.85 15.04
CA HIS A 121 -12.36 -0.04 14.00
C HIS A 121 -13.86 0.18 13.80
N PHE A 122 -14.35 -0.04 12.58
CA PHE A 122 -15.75 0.26 12.22
C PHE A 122 -16.77 -0.44 13.10
N ASP A 123 -16.49 -1.66 13.55
CA ASP A 123 -17.41 -2.47 14.37
C ASP A 123 -17.12 -2.37 15.88
N SER A 124 -16.06 -1.69 16.28
CA SER A 124 -15.69 -1.51 17.68
C SER A 124 -16.42 -0.33 18.31
N LYS A 125 -16.85 -0.49 19.57
CA LYS A 125 -17.38 0.60 20.40
C LYS A 125 -16.28 1.24 21.26
N ASN A 126 -15.17 0.55 21.43
CA ASN A 126 -14.06 0.96 22.28
C ASN A 126 -12.89 1.43 21.41
N PRO A 127 -12.45 2.68 21.56
CA PRO A 127 -11.22 3.15 20.90
C PRO A 127 -10.00 2.39 21.40
N GLU A 128 -9.06 2.16 20.49
CA GLU A 128 -7.76 1.58 20.76
C GLU A 128 -6.66 2.65 20.73
N GLY A 129 -5.45 2.28 21.19
CA GLY A 129 -4.34 3.22 21.31
C GLY A 129 -4.47 4.22 22.47
N PRO A 130 -3.73 5.33 22.44
CA PRO A 130 -3.73 6.35 23.48
C PRO A 130 -5.09 7.03 23.64
N LYS A 131 -5.46 7.37 24.89
CA LYS A 131 -6.70 8.12 25.15
C LYS A 131 -6.73 9.43 24.37
N SER A 132 -7.81 9.67 23.63
CA SER A 132 -7.97 10.84 22.77
C SER A 132 -9.36 11.45 22.93
N HIS A 133 -9.46 12.76 22.65
CA HIS A 133 -10.72 13.52 22.58
C HIS A 133 -11.26 13.58 21.13
N LEU A 134 -10.67 12.84 20.20
CA LEU A 134 -11.15 12.78 18.82
C LEU A 134 -12.55 12.16 18.74
N SER A 135 -13.35 12.64 17.80
CA SER A 135 -14.63 12.01 17.50
C SER A 135 -14.42 10.62 16.90
N LYS A 136 -15.41 9.73 17.04
CA LYS A 136 -15.35 8.38 16.43
C LYS A 136 -15.02 8.45 14.94
N THR A 137 -15.67 9.35 14.22
CA THR A 137 -15.43 9.54 12.78
C THR A 137 -14.01 10.02 12.47
N ALA A 138 -13.42 10.86 13.33
CA ALA A 138 -12.03 11.29 13.15
C ALA A 138 -11.04 10.14 13.40
N MET A 139 -11.30 9.29 14.39
CA MET A 139 -10.47 8.10 14.67
C MET A 139 -10.53 7.08 13.52
N LEU A 140 -11.74 6.80 12.98
CA LEU A 140 -11.91 5.95 11.80
C LEU A 140 -11.16 6.51 10.58
N THR A 141 -11.28 7.81 10.32
CA THR A 141 -10.56 8.45 9.21
C THR A 141 -9.04 8.36 9.39
N LEU A 142 -8.57 8.53 10.62
CA LEU A 142 -7.14 8.44 10.93
C LEU A 142 -6.60 7.03 10.74
N ALA A 143 -7.35 6.00 11.18
CA ALA A 143 -7.00 4.61 10.93
C ALA A 143 -6.77 4.37 9.44
N VAL A 144 -7.78 4.59 8.60
CA VAL A 144 -7.65 4.37 7.14
C VAL A 144 -6.56 5.24 6.51
N THR A 145 -6.38 6.48 6.98
CA THR A 145 -5.28 7.34 6.49
C THR A 145 -3.91 6.71 6.76
N LEU A 146 -3.72 6.08 7.91
CA LEU A 146 -2.47 5.38 8.23
C LEU A 146 -2.27 4.13 7.38
N HIS A 147 -3.36 3.44 7.02
CA HIS A 147 -3.31 2.25 6.17
C HIS A 147 -2.95 2.57 4.72
N ASN A 148 -3.38 3.71 4.22
CA ASN A 148 -3.04 4.18 2.86
C ASN A 148 -1.56 4.57 2.72
N LEU A 149 -0.86 4.85 3.83
CA LEU A 149 0.57 5.20 3.78
C LEU A 149 1.45 4.05 3.24
N PRO A 150 1.36 2.80 3.75
CA PRO A 150 2.07 1.65 3.19
C PRO A 150 1.78 1.39 1.71
N GLU A 151 0.57 1.64 1.25
CA GLU A 151 0.18 1.48 -0.15
C GLU A 151 0.95 2.45 -1.06
N GLY A 152 0.98 3.71 -0.67
CA GLY A 152 1.80 4.71 -1.34
C GLY A 152 3.29 4.36 -1.30
N MET A 153 3.79 3.93 -0.15
CA MET A 153 5.19 3.50 -0.02
C MET A 153 5.50 2.29 -0.91
N ALA A 154 4.59 1.33 -1.06
CA ALA A 154 4.77 0.18 -1.95
C ALA A 154 4.98 0.62 -3.41
N VAL A 155 4.10 1.48 -3.93
CA VAL A 155 4.26 2.07 -5.28
C VAL A 155 5.60 2.82 -5.39
N GLY A 156 5.93 3.61 -4.36
CA GLY A 156 7.18 4.36 -4.30
C GLY A 156 8.43 3.49 -4.37
N VAL A 157 8.45 2.33 -3.69
CA VAL A 157 9.59 1.40 -3.70
C VAL A 157 9.76 0.77 -5.08
N VAL A 158 8.66 0.25 -5.68
CA VAL A 158 8.71 -0.37 -7.02
C VAL A 158 9.14 0.66 -8.06
N LEU A 159 8.57 1.86 -8.01
CA LEU A 159 8.90 2.93 -8.95
C LEU A 159 10.35 3.42 -8.78
N ALA A 160 10.83 3.60 -7.54
CA ALA A 160 12.23 3.96 -7.28
C ALA A 160 13.20 2.87 -7.77
N GLY A 161 12.84 1.60 -7.61
CA GLY A 161 13.59 0.47 -8.17
C GLY A 161 13.66 0.52 -9.69
N ALA A 162 12.53 0.75 -10.36
CA ALA A 162 12.46 0.89 -11.83
C ALA A 162 13.29 2.08 -12.33
N MET A 163 13.16 3.25 -11.73
CA MET A 163 13.90 4.47 -12.09
C MET A 163 15.42 4.29 -12.01
N GLN A 164 15.92 3.43 -11.15
CA GLN A 164 17.35 3.18 -10.99
C GLN A 164 17.83 1.89 -11.67
N GLY A 165 16.96 1.25 -12.45
CA GLY A 165 17.32 0.06 -13.21
C GLY A 165 17.63 -1.14 -12.32
N ALA A 166 16.97 -1.27 -11.17
CA ALA A 166 17.08 -2.47 -10.35
C ALA A 166 16.61 -3.68 -11.16
N LEU A 167 17.42 -4.74 -11.19
CA LEU A 167 17.17 -5.92 -12.00
C LEU A 167 15.77 -6.50 -11.73
N GLY A 168 14.99 -6.70 -12.79
CA GLY A 168 13.65 -7.28 -12.71
C GLY A 168 12.52 -6.34 -12.30
N ILE A 169 12.80 -5.06 -11.99
CA ILE A 169 11.77 -4.07 -11.67
C ILE A 169 11.58 -3.12 -12.85
N SER A 170 10.34 -3.02 -13.35
CA SER A 170 9.98 -2.17 -14.49
C SER A 170 8.98 -1.07 -14.11
N GLU A 171 8.89 -0.01 -14.91
CA GLU A 171 7.84 1.00 -14.74
C GLU A 171 6.44 0.40 -14.98
N VAL A 172 6.35 -0.63 -15.82
CA VAL A 172 5.10 -1.36 -16.05
C VAL A 172 4.67 -2.10 -14.78
N ALA A 173 5.60 -2.74 -14.07
CA ALA A 173 5.31 -3.38 -12.78
C ALA A 173 4.81 -2.35 -11.75
N ALA A 174 5.44 -1.16 -11.68
CA ALA A 174 4.99 -0.07 -10.82
C ALA A 174 3.58 0.42 -11.20
N ALA A 175 3.29 0.56 -12.49
CA ALA A 175 1.97 0.96 -12.98
C ALA A 175 0.90 -0.11 -12.70
N THR A 176 1.25 -1.39 -12.84
CA THR A 176 0.36 -2.53 -12.54
C THR A 176 0.00 -2.58 -11.06
N LEU A 177 1.00 -2.44 -10.19
CA LEU A 177 0.78 -2.34 -8.74
C LEU A 177 -0.08 -1.12 -8.39
N ALA A 178 0.23 0.06 -8.94
CA ALA A 178 -0.54 1.28 -8.71
C ALA A 178 -2.01 1.13 -9.16
N LEU A 179 -2.26 0.47 -10.30
CA LEU A 179 -3.60 0.18 -10.79
C LEU A 179 -4.34 -0.79 -9.85
N GLY A 180 -3.69 -1.85 -9.40
CA GLY A 180 -4.26 -2.79 -8.42
C GLY A 180 -4.65 -2.08 -7.13
N ILE A 181 -3.78 -1.25 -6.59
CA ILE A 181 -4.06 -0.43 -5.41
C ILE A 181 -5.19 0.55 -5.68
N ALA A 182 -5.25 1.22 -6.83
CA ALA A 182 -6.35 2.11 -7.16
C ALA A 182 -7.71 1.38 -7.20
N ILE A 183 -7.75 0.17 -7.73
CA ILE A 183 -8.97 -0.64 -7.81
C ILE A 183 -9.48 -1.00 -6.41
N GLN A 184 -8.61 -1.35 -5.46
CA GLN A 184 -9.01 -1.62 -4.08
C GLN A 184 -9.39 -0.36 -3.31
N ASN A 185 -8.75 0.78 -3.60
CA ASN A 185 -9.02 2.05 -2.95
C ASN A 185 -10.39 2.64 -3.31
N VAL A 186 -11.02 2.21 -4.42
CA VAL A 186 -12.41 2.60 -4.72
C VAL A 186 -13.37 2.14 -3.62
N PRO A 187 -13.40 0.87 -3.18
CA PRO A 187 -14.12 0.47 -1.96
C PRO A 187 -13.77 1.30 -0.73
N GLU A 188 -12.50 1.53 -0.47
CA GLU A 188 -12.02 2.19 0.75
C GLU A 188 -12.45 3.65 0.84
N GLY A 189 -12.32 4.41 -0.24
CA GLY A 189 -12.84 5.78 -0.31
C GLY A 189 -14.36 5.86 -0.04
N ALA A 190 -15.13 4.88 -0.53
CA ALA A 190 -16.56 4.80 -0.27
C ALA A 190 -16.85 4.46 1.21
N ILE A 191 -16.09 3.55 1.81
CA ILE A 191 -16.21 3.13 3.22
C ILE A 191 -15.94 4.29 4.17
N ILE A 192 -15.08 5.25 3.84
CA ILE A 192 -14.86 6.45 4.65
C ILE A 192 -15.95 7.49 4.40
N SER A 193 -16.21 7.85 3.15
CA SER A 193 -17.07 8.98 2.80
C SER A 193 -18.53 8.76 3.17
N MET A 194 -19.02 7.51 3.08
CA MET A 194 -20.43 7.22 3.33
C MET A 194 -20.82 7.28 4.81
N PRO A 195 -20.09 6.69 5.78
CA PRO A 195 -20.36 6.89 7.20
C PRO A 195 -20.22 8.36 7.63
N MET A 196 -19.30 9.13 7.03
CA MET A 196 -19.22 10.56 7.27
C MET A 196 -20.52 11.27 6.88
N ARG A 197 -21.12 10.86 5.77
CA ARG A 197 -22.43 11.38 5.32
C ARG A 197 -23.54 10.95 6.27
N ALA A 198 -23.55 9.72 6.70
CA ALA A 198 -24.52 9.19 7.67
C ALA A 198 -24.44 9.93 9.02
N ALA A 199 -23.24 10.32 9.45
CA ALA A 199 -23.00 11.13 10.64
C ALA A 199 -23.46 12.61 10.53
N GLY A 200 -24.15 12.98 9.42
CA GLY A 200 -24.76 14.30 9.24
C GLY A 200 -23.91 15.33 8.48
N ASN A 201 -22.69 14.98 8.04
CA ASN A 201 -21.89 15.89 7.22
C ASN A 201 -22.54 16.14 5.86
N SER A 202 -22.23 17.27 5.22
CA SER A 202 -22.62 17.53 3.84
C SER A 202 -21.95 16.54 2.88
N LYS A 203 -22.53 16.29 1.72
CA LYS A 203 -21.93 15.41 0.69
C LYS A 203 -20.52 15.86 0.31
N TRP A 204 -20.32 17.17 0.13
CA TRP A 204 -19.02 17.73 -0.23
C TRP A 204 -17.97 17.51 0.89
N ARG A 205 -18.35 17.74 2.14
CA ARG A 205 -17.45 17.53 3.28
C ARG A 205 -17.07 16.04 3.42
N SER A 206 -18.04 15.13 3.26
CA SER A 206 -17.80 13.70 3.31
C SER A 206 -16.88 13.23 2.17
N PHE A 207 -17.11 13.73 0.95
CA PHE A 207 -16.22 13.51 -0.20
C PHE A 207 -14.80 13.99 0.08
N MET A 208 -14.64 15.21 0.58
CA MET A 208 -13.31 15.78 0.86
C MET A 208 -12.57 15.00 1.95
N ILE A 209 -13.25 14.57 3.01
CA ILE A 209 -12.63 13.76 4.07
C ILE A 209 -12.15 12.42 3.49
N GLY A 210 -12.99 11.70 2.74
CA GLY A 210 -12.60 10.45 2.12
C GLY A 210 -11.48 10.62 1.08
N THR A 211 -11.51 11.69 0.27
CA THR A 211 -10.44 11.97 -0.70
C THR A 211 -9.12 12.30 0.00
N LEU A 212 -9.15 13.10 1.06
CA LEU A 212 -7.93 13.51 1.78
C LEU A 212 -7.29 12.36 2.55
N SER A 213 -8.04 11.32 2.94
CA SER A 213 -7.43 10.12 3.53
C SER A 213 -6.48 9.41 2.57
N GLY A 214 -6.74 9.48 1.25
CA GLY A 214 -5.84 8.94 0.23
C GLY A 214 -4.65 9.85 -0.12
N ALA A 215 -4.63 11.12 0.33
CA ALA A 215 -3.54 12.02 0.00
C ALA A 215 -2.17 11.59 0.55
N VAL A 216 -2.16 10.72 1.54
CA VAL A 216 -0.92 10.14 2.10
C VAL A 216 -0.26 9.13 1.15
N GLU A 217 -0.99 8.58 0.18
CA GLU A 217 -0.46 7.64 -0.81
C GLU A 217 0.61 8.30 -1.70
N PRO A 218 0.33 9.38 -2.44
CA PRO A 218 1.37 10.06 -3.20
C PRO A 218 2.46 10.66 -2.28
N ILE A 219 2.14 11.07 -1.06
CA ILE A 219 3.12 11.56 -0.08
C ILE A 219 4.07 10.42 0.30
N GLY A 220 3.56 9.24 0.64
CA GLY A 220 4.36 8.06 0.97
C GLY A 220 5.26 7.63 -0.19
N ALA A 221 4.73 7.60 -1.41
CA ALA A 221 5.49 7.27 -2.60
C ALA A 221 6.61 8.29 -2.88
N ILE A 222 6.33 9.59 -2.80
CA ILE A 222 7.34 10.65 -2.97
C ILE A 222 8.41 10.55 -1.89
N LEU A 223 8.05 10.30 -0.63
CA LEU A 223 8.99 10.13 0.47
C LEU A 223 9.98 8.99 0.18
N VAL A 224 9.49 7.84 -0.29
CA VAL A 224 10.33 6.70 -0.68
C VAL A 224 11.26 7.06 -1.84
N ILE A 225 10.76 7.75 -2.87
CA ILE A 225 11.58 8.18 -4.00
C ILE A 225 12.68 9.15 -3.56
N LEU A 226 12.38 10.11 -2.68
CA LEU A 226 13.37 11.04 -2.13
C LEU A 226 14.43 10.32 -1.29
N LEU A 227 14.06 9.24 -0.60
CA LEU A 227 14.98 8.41 0.18
C LEU A 227 15.62 7.29 -0.64
N SER A 228 15.37 7.22 -1.94
CA SER A 228 15.77 6.10 -2.80
C SER A 228 17.28 5.85 -2.78
N SER A 229 18.14 6.88 -2.69
CA SER A 229 19.58 6.71 -2.58
C SER A 229 20.03 5.87 -1.37
N ILE A 230 19.26 5.90 -0.29
CA ILE A 230 19.49 5.11 0.92
C ILE A 230 18.78 3.74 0.82
N LEU A 231 17.60 3.72 0.22
CA LEU A 231 16.73 2.54 0.18
C LEU A 231 17.10 1.55 -0.93
N ILE A 232 17.73 1.98 -2.02
CA ILE A 232 18.06 1.08 -3.14
C ILE A 232 18.98 -0.07 -2.77
N PRO A 233 20.06 0.10 -1.97
CA PRO A 233 20.82 -1.04 -1.50
C PRO A 233 20.01 -2.02 -0.66
N LEU A 234 18.84 -1.59 -0.19
CA LEU A 234 17.92 -2.32 0.68
C LEU A 234 16.60 -2.69 -0.03
N VAL A 235 16.52 -2.56 -1.37
CA VAL A 235 15.27 -2.81 -2.13
C VAL A 235 14.59 -4.13 -1.76
N PRO A 236 15.27 -5.27 -1.61
CA PRO A 236 14.61 -6.50 -1.20
C PRO A 236 13.92 -6.39 0.17
N TYR A 237 14.58 -5.72 1.12
CA TYR A 237 13.99 -5.47 2.44
C TYR A 237 12.81 -4.49 2.38
N THR A 238 12.92 -3.44 1.56
CA THR A 238 11.86 -2.41 1.47
C THR A 238 10.63 -2.90 0.73
N LEU A 239 10.78 -3.73 -0.30
CA LEU A 239 9.66 -4.42 -0.95
C LEU A 239 8.92 -5.32 0.05
N ALA A 240 9.67 -6.16 0.75
CA ALA A 240 9.09 -7.06 1.76
C ALA A 240 8.51 -6.30 2.95
N PHE A 241 9.09 -5.17 3.35
CA PHE A 241 8.53 -4.27 4.36
C PHE A 241 7.15 -3.75 3.94
N ALA A 242 7.02 -3.25 2.72
CA ALA A 242 5.74 -2.77 2.20
C ALA A 242 4.69 -3.90 2.18
N ALA A 243 5.08 -5.11 1.74
CA ALA A 243 4.21 -6.29 1.78
C ALA A 243 3.75 -6.64 3.20
N GLY A 244 4.67 -6.63 4.17
CA GLY A 244 4.35 -6.90 5.58
C GLY A 244 3.39 -5.86 6.16
N ALA A 245 3.61 -4.58 5.88
CA ALA A 245 2.73 -3.49 6.27
C ALA A 245 1.33 -3.64 5.66
N MET A 246 1.23 -3.93 4.36
CA MET A 246 -0.07 -4.15 3.70
C MET A 246 -0.80 -5.36 4.26
N LEU A 247 -0.11 -6.49 4.51
CA LEU A 247 -0.75 -7.68 5.10
C LEU A 247 -1.18 -7.46 6.54
N TYR A 248 -0.51 -6.61 7.31
CA TYR A 248 -0.99 -6.18 8.63
C TYR A 248 -2.39 -5.57 8.52
N VAL A 249 -2.57 -4.59 7.62
CA VAL A 249 -3.86 -3.93 7.37
C VAL A 249 -4.96 -4.94 7.00
N VAL A 250 -4.63 -5.88 6.12
CA VAL A 250 -5.60 -6.92 5.71
C VAL A 250 -6.08 -7.74 6.90
N ILE A 251 -5.16 -8.15 7.79
CA ILE A 251 -5.47 -9.05 8.92
C ILE A 251 -6.15 -8.29 10.05
N GLU A 252 -5.68 -7.10 10.36
CA GLU A 252 -6.15 -6.33 11.52
C GLU A 252 -7.45 -5.58 11.24
N GLU A 253 -7.65 -5.13 9.99
CA GLU A 253 -8.78 -4.26 9.65
C GLU A 253 -9.76 -4.90 8.67
N LEU A 254 -9.29 -5.20 7.46
CA LEU A 254 -10.22 -5.52 6.36
C LEU A 254 -10.94 -6.86 6.55
N ILE A 255 -10.22 -7.91 6.97
CA ILE A 255 -10.81 -9.23 7.19
C ILE A 255 -11.76 -9.22 8.40
N PRO A 256 -11.40 -8.68 9.57
CA PRO A 256 -12.32 -8.59 10.69
C PRO A 256 -13.59 -7.84 10.33
N GLU A 257 -13.50 -6.67 9.67
CA GLU A 257 -14.65 -5.89 9.28
C GLU A 257 -15.55 -6.61 8.24
N ALA A 258 -14.93 -7.27 7.26
CA ALA A 258 -15.65 -8.09 6.27
C ALA A 258 -16.39 -9.27 6.91
N SER A 259 -15.94 -9.73 8.08
CA SER A 259 -16.44 -10.93 8.77
C SER A 259 -17.48 -10.64 9.86
N THR A 260 -17.89 -9.38 10.07
CA THR A 260 -18.88 -8.98 11.08
C THR A 260 -20.24 -9.68 10.91
N GLU A 261 -21.04 -9.75 11.96
CA GLU A 261 -22.42 -10.28 11.88
C GLU A 261 -23.35 -9.31 11.09
N PRO A 262 -24.39 -9.83 10.39
CA PRO A 262 -24.71 -11.24 10.18
C PRO A 262 -23.74 -11.92 9.21
N HIS A 263 -23.43 -13.20 9.46
CA HIS A 263 -22.52 -13.99 8.59
C HIS A 263 -22.95 -13.93 7.11
N SER A 264 -21.95 -13.81 6.22
CA SER A 264 -22.19 -13.78 4.78
C SER A 264 -20.97 -14.33 4.01
N ASN A 265 -21.21 -15.15 3.01
CA ASN A 265 -20.16 -15.63 2.11
C ASN A 265 -19.70 -14.56 1.11
N LEU A 266 -20.32 -13.37 1.10
CA LEU A 266 -19.99 -12.30 0.14
C LEU A 266 -18.56 -11.78 0.33
N SER A 267 -18.05 -11.71 1.56
CA SER A 267 -16.66 -11.34 1.82
C SER A 267 -15.68 -12.35 1.21
N THR A 268 -15.96 -13.65 1.37
CA THR A 268 -15.13 -14.71 0.77
C THR A 268 -15.17 -14.68 -0.76
N ILE A 269 -16.34 -14.45 -1.33
CA ILE A 269 -16.52 -14.30 -2.79
C ILE A 269 -15.76 -13.06 -3.27
N GLY A 270 -15.93 -11.93 -2.57
CA GLY A 270 -15.19 -10.70 -2.86
C GLY A 270 -13.69 -10.94 -2.84
N PHE A 271 -13.16 -11.56 -1.77
CA PHE A 271 -11.76 -11.91 -1.65
C PHE A 271 -11.25 -12.73 -2.84
N ALA A 272 -11.97 -13.78 -3.20
CA ALA A 272 -11.58 -14.64 -4.33
C ALA A 272 -11.54 -13.86 -5.66
N LEU A 273 -12.51 -12.98 -5.88
CA LEU A 273 -12.56 -12.15 -7.09
C LEU A 273 -11.44 -11.10 -7.12
N GLY A 274 -11.19 -10.43 -6.01
CA GLY A 274 -10.11 -9.42 -5.91
C GLY A 274 -8.73 -10.07 -6.07
N PHE A 275 -8.50 -11.18 -5.38
CA PHE A 275 -7.27 -11.94 -5.48
C PHE A 275 -7.01 -12.43 -6.92
N ALA A 276 -8.03 -13.03 -7.57
CA ALA A 276 -7.91 -13.51 -8.94
C ALA A 276 -7.67 -12.35 -9.93
N LEU A 277 -8.35 -11.22 -9.75
CA LEU A 277 -8.16 -10.04 -10.59
C LEU A 277 -6.71 -9.55 -10.52
N MET A 278 -6.19 -9.33 -9.30
CA MET A 278 -4.83 -8.81 -9.13
C MET A 278 -3.78 -9.80 -9.62
N MET A 279 -3.96 -11.10 -9.34
CA MET A 279 -3.08 -12.14 -9.86
C MET A 279 -3.01 -12.12 -11.40
N VAL A 280 -4.17 -11.93 -12.06
CA VAL A 280 -4.21 -11.83 -13.53
C VAL A 280 -3.51 -10.55 -14.01
N LEU A 281 -3.77 -9.41 -13.38
CA LEU A 281 -3.14 -8.15 -13.74
C LEU A 281 -1.61 -8.25 -13.65
N ASP A 282 -1.11 -8.80 -12.56
CA ASP A 282 0.32 -8.94 -12.30
C ASP A 282 1.00 -9.87 -13.32
N VAL A 283 0.39 -11.03 -13.61
CA VAL A 283 0.96 -12.00 -14.54
C VAL A 283 0.84 -11.58 -16.02
N VAL A 284 -0.21 -10.82 -16.37
CA VAL A 284 -0.47 -10.43 -17.77
C VAL A 284 0.19 -9.12 -18.14
N LEU A 285 0.32 -8.18 -17.20
CA LEU A 285 0.82 -6.83 -17.47
C LEU A 285 2.27 -6.63 -16.99
N ALA A 286 2.69 -7.22 -15.88
CA ALA A 286 4.05 -7.09 -15.37
C ALA A 286 4.98 -8.13 -16.00
#